data_1c8f226c3840ec901ffe254ec0b89e92
#
_entry.id   1c8f226c3840ec901ffe254ec0b89e92
#
_cell.length_a   1.000
_cell.length_b   1.000
_cell.length_c   1.000
_cell.angle_alpha   90.00
_cell.angle_beta   90.00
_cell.angle_gamma   90.00
#
_symmetry.space_group_name_H-M   'P 1'
#
loop_
_entity.id
_entity.type
_entity.pdbx_description
1 polymer ?
#
loop_
_entity_poly.entity_id
_entity_poly.type
_entity_poly.pdbx_seq_one_letter_code
_entity_poly.pdbx_strand_id
1 'polypeptide(L)'
;MFDGDDRMAAPSPPRPDGLLIVRRPSPQRPSCHMTSPGTAHGRFQRAIHARNAQAAEMAAREMGRVSLADALSLCELLAATDPKRYERAALRWLQRFIDERLPPLTEVALAASALAELRHGRRRAGSETLKRLLHRG
;
A
#
# COMPACT_ATOMS: atom_id res chain seq x y z
N MET A 1 -34.57 43.54 -32.67
CA MET A 1 -34.24 43.30 -32.45
C MET A 1 -33.61 42.68 -32.20
N PHE A 2 -33.16 42.64 -32.26
CA PHE A 2 -32.68 42.25 -32.14
C PHE A 2 -32.14 41.42 -31.96
N ASP A 3 -32.22 41.36 -32.14
CA ASP A 3 -31.85 40.82 -31.95
C ASP A 3 -31.18 40.04 -31.65
N GLY A 4 -31.63 40.28 -31.86
CA GLY A 4 -31.20 39.78 -31.53
C GLY A 4 -30.57 38.83 -31.27
N ASP A 5 -30.53 38.87 -31.42
CA ASP A 5 -30.08 38.38 -31.17
C ASP A 5 -29.31 37.63 -30.86
N ASP A 6 -29.55 37.84 -30.98
CA ASP A 6 -29.08 37.48 -30.64
C ASP A 6 -28.44 36.63 -30.40
N ARG A 7 -28.71 36.78 -30.57
CA ARG A 7 -28.35 36.22 -30.35
C ARG A 7 -27.64 35.38 -30.06
N MET A 8 -27.59 35.42 -30.22
CA MET A 8 -27.15 34.82 -29.93
C MET A 8 -26.53 34.04 -29.52
N ALA A 9 -26.70 34.09 -29.79
CA ALA A 9 -26.21 33.50 -29.34
C ALA A 9 -25.68 32.71 -28.93
N ALA A 10 -25.62 32.60 -29.24
CA ALA A 10 -25.12 31.99 -28.77
C ALA A 10 -24.59 31.24 -28.36
N PRO A 11 -24.60 31.22 -28.66
CA PRO A 11 -24.05 30.52 -28.18
C PRO A 11 -23.46 29.77 -27.83
N SER A 12 -23.29 29.56 -28.07
CA SER A 12 -22.76 29.05 -27.65
C SER A 12 -22.14 28.32 -27.35
N PRO A 13 -22.15 28.24 -27.58
CA PRO A 13 -21.58 27.60 -27.18
C PRO A 13 -20.93 26.88 -26.90
N PRO A 14 -20.85 26.86 -27.08
CA PRO A 14 -20.27 26.27 -26.64
C PRO A 14 -19.65 25.53 -26.32
N ARG A 15 -19.68 25.44 -26.48
CA ARG A 15 -19.18 24.97 -26.10
C ARG A 15 -18.60 24.25 -25.80
N PRO A 16 -18.65 24.34 -26.07
CA PRO A 16 -18.16 23.68 -25.65
C PRO A 16 -17.55 22.97 -25.42
N ASP A 17 -17.64 23.01 -25.69
CA ASP A 17 -17.13 22.64 -25.23
C ASP A 17 -16.57 22.05 -24.72
N GLY A 18 -17.04 22.36 -25.06
CA GLY A 18 -16.70 22.10 -24.38
C GLY A 18 -16.27 21.34 -23.98
N LEU A 19 -16.31 21.45 -24.28
CA LEU A 19 -16.00 21.03 -23.77
C LEU A 19 -15.53 20.31 -23.34
N LEU A 20 -15.59 20.37 -23.60
CA LEU A 20 -15.15 19.93 -23.05
C LEU A 20 -14.68 19.20 -22.53
N ILE A 21 -14.84 19.26 -22.76
CA ILE A 21 -14.37 18.78 -22.17
C ILE A 21 -13.91 18.04 -21.62
N VAL A 22 -13.99 17.99 -21.89
CA VAL A 22 -13.48 17.44 -21.26
C VAL A 22 -12.99 16.76 -20.74
N ARG A 23 -13.04 16.75 -20.88
CA ARG A 23 -12.51 16.28 -20.33
C ARG A 23 -11.97 15.57 -19.92
N ARG A 24 -11.96 15.48 -20.15
CA ARG A 24 -11.34 14.87 -19.76
C ARG A 24 -10.85 14.09 -19.45
N PRO A 25 -10.90 14.05 -19.69
CA PRO A 25 -10.31 13.20 -19.36
C PRO A 25 -9.92 12.39 -19.11
N SER A 26 -10.05 12.26 -19.43
CA SER A 26 -9.48 11.64 -19.16
C SER A 26 -9.07 10.91 -18.96
N PRO A 27 -9.12 10.85 -19.17
CA PRO A 27 -8.53 10.12 -18.91
C PRO A 27 -8.03 9.44 -18.76
N GLN A 28 -7.86 9.30 -19.07
CA GLN A 28 -7.20 8.83 -18.85
C GLN A 28 -6.51 8.37 -18.62
N ARG A 29 -6.49 8.29 -18.93
CA ARG A 29 -5.66 7.95 -18.71
C ARG A 29 -5.22 7.09 -18.46
N PRO A 30 -5.07 6.71 -18.68
CA PRO A 30 -4.57 5.81 -18.44
C PRO A 30 -3.77 5.28 -18.43
N SER A 31 -3.52 5.15 -18.89
CA SER A 31 -2.73 4.67 -18.84
C SER A 31 -1.75 4.64 -18.64
N CYS A 32 -1.44 4.91 -18.81
CA CYS A 32 -0.49 4.84 -18.62
C CYS A 32 0.03 4.53 -17.74
N HIS A 33 -0.24 4.27 -17.36
CA HIS A 33 0.18 4.13 -16.47
C HIS A 33 0.77 3.12 -16.13
N MET A 34 0.85 2.49 -16.60
CA MET A 34 1.30 1.50 -16.41
C MET A 34 2.49 1.39 -15.92
N THR A 35 3.07 2.09 -16.05
CA THR A 35 4.17 1.93 -15.59
C THR A 35 4.29 2.10 -14.31
N SER A 36 4.29 1.43 -13.87
CA SER A 36 4.43 1.25 -12.76
C SER A 36 4.89 2.07 -11.73
N PRO A 37 5.63 3.06 -11.84
CA PRO A 37 6.00 3.92 -10.74
C PRO A 37 4.79 4.50 -10.03
N GLY A 38 3.66 4.55 -10.71
CA GLY A 38 2.45 5.09 -10.12
C GLY A 38 1.62 4.12 -9.32
N THR A 39 1.97 2.82 -9.31
CA THR A 39 1.15 1.87 -8.58
C THR A 39 1.35 1.99 -7.08
N ALA A 40 0.31 1.65 -6.32
CA ALA A 40 0.39 1.67 -4.85
C ALA A 40 1.46 0.69 -4.38
N HIS A 41 1.53 -0.49 -4.99
CA HIS A 41 2.55 -1.47 -4.61
C HIS A 41 3.95 -0.95 -4.90
N GLY A 42 4.15 -0.30 -6.03
CA GLY A 42 5.45 0.30 -6.35
C GLY A 42 5.85 1.36 -5.35
N ARG A 43 4.90 2.22 -4.97
CA ARG A 43 5.17 3.23 -3.95
C ARG A 43 5.48 2.60 -2.61
N PHE A 44 4.78 1.51 -2.27
CA PHE A 44 5.03 0.78 -1.03
C PHE A 44 6.47 0.26 -1.01
N GLN A 45 6.89 -0.41 -2.08
CA GLN A 45 8.24 -0.95 -2.14
C GLN A 45 9.31 0.13 -2.03
N ARG A 46 9.11 1.25 -2.72
CA ARG A 46 10.06 2.35 -2.63
C ARG A 46 10.12 2.95 -1.23
N ALA A 47 8.96 3.05 -0.56
CA ALA A 47 8.92 3.57 0.80
C ALA A 47 9.65 2.64 1.77
N ILE A 48 9.50 1.33 1.59
CA ILE A 48 10.21 0.35 2.40
C ILE A 48 11.72 0.52 2.20
N HIS A 49 12.18 0.64 0.96
CA HIS A 49 13.60 0.83 0.68
C HIS A 49 14.13 2.14 1.23
N ALA A 50 13.31 3.19 1.18
CA ALA A 50 13.69 4.50 1.72
C ALA A 50 13.55 4.56 3.24
N ARG A 51 13.07 3.49 3.87
CA ARG A 51 12.86 3.38 5.31
C ARG A 51 11.90 4.45 5.83
N ASN A 52 10.89 4.74 5.02
CA ASN A 52 9.87 5.74 5.34
C ASN A 52 8.58 5.01 5.73
N ALA A 53 8.39 4.80 7.03
CA ALA A 53 7.26 4.04 7.53
C ALA A 53 5.93 4.70 7.21
N GLN A 54 5.87 6.03 7.31
CA GLN A 54 4.63 6.74 7.05
C GLN A 54 4.18 6.60 5.59
N ALA A 55 5.12 6.76 4.66
CA ALA A 55 4.80 6.61 3.25
C ALA A 55 4.41 5.17 2.94
N ALA A 56 5.08 4.20 3.57
CA ALA A 56 4.76 2.79 3.37
C ALA A 56 3.35 2.47 3.85
N GLU A 57 2.96 3.03 5.00
CA GLU A 57 1.62 2.81 5.53
C GLU A 57 0.55 3.43 4.64
N MET A 58 0.83 4.62 4.12
CA MET A 58 -0.12 5.26 3.21
C MET A 58 -0.31 4.44 1.95
N ALA A 59 0.79 3.95 1.38
CA ALA A 59 0.70 3.11 0.19
C ALA A 59 -0.02 1.79 0.49
N ALA A 60 0.22 1.22 1.68
CA ALA A 60 -0.45 -0.01 2.08
C ALA A 60 -1.97 0.18 2.15
N ARG A 61 -2.42 1.33 2.66
CA ARG A 61 -3.86 1.62 2.68
C ARG A 61 -4.44 1.73 1.28
N GLU A 62 -3.67 2.31 0.36
CA GLU A 62 -4.12 2.41 -1.03
C GLU A 62 -4.19 1.05 -1.71
N MET A 63 -3.28 0.15 -1.34
CA MET A 63 -3.31 -1.20 -1.89
C MET A 63 -4.55 -1.96 -1.48
N GLY A 64 -5.13 -1.58 -0.35
CA GLY A 64 -6.30 -2.23 0.20
C GLY A 64 -5.97 -3.58 0.81
N ARG A 65 -5.37 -4.46 0.04
CA ARG A 65 -5.01 -5.78 0.52
C ARG A 65 -3.51 -5.98 0.45
N VAL A 66 -2.90 -6.19 1.60
CA VAL A 66 -1.46 -6.32 1.72
C VAL A 66 -1.14 -7.80 2.02
N SER A 67 -0.20 -8.38 1.28
CA SER A 67 0.19 -9.77 1.50
C SER A 67 0.89 -9.90 2.85
N LEU A 68 0.95 -11.13 3.36
CA LEU A 68 1.68 -11.37 4.62
C LEU A 68 3.14 -10.98 4.49
N ALA A 69 3.75 -11.21 3.31
CA ALA A 69 5.15 -10.85 3.09
C ALA A 69 5.34 -9.34 3.13
N ASP A 70 4.46 -8.59 2.46
CA ASP A 70 4.54 -7.14 2.48
C ASP A 70 4.26 -6.58 3.86
N ALA A 71 3.29 -7.15 4.57
CA ALA A 71 3.00 -6.74 5.93
C ALA A 71 4.20 -7.01 6.85
N LEU A 72 4.91 -8.10 6.61
CA LEU A 72 6.12 -8.39 7.37
C LEU A 72 7.20 -7.34 7.11
N SER A 73 7.38 -6.95 5.85
CA SER A 73 8.35 -5.89 5.52
C SER A 73 8.04 -4.60 6.28
N LEU A 74 6.76 -4.26 6.38
CA LEU A 74 6.36 -3.07 7.13
C LEU A 74 6.64 -3.24 8.61
N CYS A 75 6.39 -4.43 9.17
CA CYS A 75 6.72 -4.71 10.57
C CYS A 75 8.21 -4.58 10.82
N GLU A 76 9.05 -5.09 9.90
CA GLU A 76 10.50 -4.97 10.04
C GLU A 76 10.92 -3.50 10.07
N LEU A 77 10.30 -2.70 9.21
CA LEU A 77 10.61 -1.27 9.19
C LEU A 77 10.19 -0.59 10.49
N LEU A 78 9.01 -0.92 11.00
CA LEU A 78 8.56 -0.35 12.27
C LEU A 78 9.42 -0.80 13.44
N ALA A 79 9.91 -2.03 13.42
CA ALA A 79 10.82 -2.50 14.47
C ALA A 79 12.07 -1.63 14.54
N ALA A 80 12.51 -1.12 13.40
CA ALA A 80 13.69 -0.28 13.34
C ALA A 80 13.41 1.19 13.66
N THR A 81 12.20 1.67 13.32
CA THR A 81 11.91 3.10 13.39
C THR A 81 10.96 3.51 14.51
N ASP A 82 10.01 2.63 14.89
CA ASP A 82 9.00 2.99 15.87
C ASP A 82 8.56 1.76 16.66
N PRO A 83 9.32 1.42 17.73
CA PRO A 83 9.03 0.20 18.50
C PRO A 83 7.63 0.14 19.10
N LYS A 84 7.06 1.29 19.45
CA LYS A 84 5.73 1.29 20.05
C LYS A 84 4.67 0.82 19.04
N ARG A 85 4.77 1.32 17.82
CA ARG A 85 3.83 0.91 16.77
C ARG A 85 4.13 -0.49 16.29
N TYR A 86 5.40 -0.90 16.36
CA TYR A 86 5.77 -2.25 15.98
C TYR A 86 5.01 -3.31 16.79
N GLU A 87 4.89 -3.11 18.09
CA GLU A 87 4.25 -4.10 18.95
C GLU A 87 2.86 -4.44 18.42
N ARG A 88 2.07 -3.42 18.13
CA ARG A 88 0.72 -3.61 17.65
C ARG A 88 0.69 -4.21 16.26
N ALA A 89 1.59 -3.78 15.40
CA ALA A 89 1.67 -4.30 14.04
C ALA A 89 2.05 -5.79 14.06
N ALA A 90 2.98 -6.16 14.92
CA ALA A 90 3.43 -7.54 15.03
C ALA A 90 2.31 -8.46 15.49
N LEU A 91 1.54 -8.01 16.47
CA LEU A 91 0.42 -8.81 16.96
C LEU A 91 -0.64 -8.99 15.86
N ARG A 92 -0.92 -7.96 15.09
CA ARG A 92 -1.86 -8.09 13.99
C ARG A 92 -1.32 -8.99 12.89
N TRP A 93 -0.03 -8.91 12.62
CA TRP A 93 0.59 -9.79 11.65
C TRP A 93 0.47 -11.25 12.09
N LEU A 94 0.76 -11.52 13.36
CA LEU A 94 0.68 -12.87 13.89
C LEU A 94 -0.74 -13.40 13.80
N GLN A 95 -1.73 -12.57 14.12
CA GLN A 95 -3.13 -12.97 14.01
C GLN A 95 -3.46 -13.35 12.57
N ARG A 96 -3.05 -12.52 11.62
CA ARG A 96 -3.30 -12.82 10.21
C ARG A 96 -2.59 -14.11 9.77
N PHE A 97 -1.37 -14.31 10.26
CA PHE A 97 -0.62 -15.52 9.95
C PHE A 97 -1.39 -16.77 10.40
N ILE A 98 -1.93 -16.70 11.61
CA ILE A 98 -2.73 -17.82 12.14
C ILE A 98 -4.00 -18.03 11.29
N ASP A 99 -4.70 -16.94 11.01
CA ASP A 99 -5.98 -17.02 10.30
C ASP A 99 -5.83 -17.49 8.86
N GLU A 100 -4.79 -17.02 8.17
CA GLU A 100 -4.63 -17.30 6.76
C GLU A 100 -3.90 -18.60 6.47
N ARG A 101 -2.99 -19.00 7.35
CA ARG A 101 -2.15 -20.17 7.11
C ARG A 101 -2.53 -21.38 7.94
N LEU A 102 -3.29 -21.17 9.03
CA LEU A 102 -3.71 -22.22 9.95
C LEU A 102 -2.52 -23.12 10.35
N PRO A 103 -1.43 -22.52 10.85
CA PRO A 103 -0.21 -23.28 11.15
C PRO A 103 -0.36 -24.09 12.43
N PRO A 104 0.47 -25.12 12.60
CA PRO A 104 0.49 -25.83 13.88
C PRO A 104 1.05 -24.94 14.98
N LEU A 105 0.76 -25.33 16.22
CA LEU A 105 1.15 -24.53 17.39
C LEU A 105 2.64 -24.26 17.42
N THR A 106 3.45 -25.23 17.00
CA THR A 106 4.90 -25.05 16.98
C THR A 106 5.33 -23.91 16.06
N GLU A 107 4.66 -23.76 14.91
CA GLU A 107 4.99 -22.67 14.00
C GLU A 107 4.50 -21.33 14.54
N VAL A 108 3.36 -21.32 15.24
CA VAL A 108 2.89 -20.11 15.90
C VAL A 108 3.89 -19.65 16.95
N ALA A 109 4.38 -20.59 17.76
CA ALA A 109 5.37 -20.28 18.79
C ALA A 109 6.66 -19.75 18.17
N LEU A 110 7.09 -20.36 17.07
CA LEU A 110 8.29 -19.93 16.38
C LEU A 110 8.12 -18.54 15.79
N ALA A 111 6.96 -18.26 15.19
CA ALA A 111 6.66 -16.95 14.63
C ALA A 111 6.65 -15.88 15.72
N ALA A 112 6.01 -16.16 16.85
CA ALA A 112 5.96 -15.22 17.95
C ALA A 112 7.36 -14.94 18.50
N SER A 113 8.19 -15.97 18.62
CA SER A 113 9.57 -15.82 19.07
C SER A 113 10.37 -14.96 18.11
N ALA A 114 10.21 -15.22 16.80
CA ALA A 114 10.95 -14.45 15.79
C ALA A 114 10.51 -12.97 15.78
N LEU A 115 9.22 -12.72 16.00
CA LEU A 115 8.74 -11.34 16.09
C LEU A 115 9.34 -10.65 17.33
N ALA A 116 9.48 -11.37 18.43
CA ALA A 116 10.12 -10.83 19.61
C ALA A 116 11.59 -10.50 19.35
N GLU A 117 12.27 -11.33 18.55
CA GLU A 117 13.66 -11.04 18.20
C GLU A 117 13.79 -9.77 17.37
N LEU A 118 12.84 -9.52 16.48
CA LEU A 118 12.85 -8.26 15.74
C LEU A 118 12.79 -7.06 16.67
N ARG A 119 11.98 -7.19 17.72
CA ARG A 119 11.84 -6.13 18.72
C ARG A 119 13.14 -5.87 19.46
N HIS A 120 13.88 -6.92 19.75
CA HIS A 120 15.07 -6.84 20.59
C HIS A 120 16.37 -6.69 19.80
N GLY A 121 16.29 -6.36 18.52
CA GLY A 121 17.47 -6.05 17.73
C GLY A 121 18.08 -7.19 16.95
N ARG A 122 17.60 -8.41 17.14
CA ARG A 122 18.06 -9.55 16.34
C ARG A 122 17.28 -9.63 15.04
N ARG A 123 17.24 -8.52 14.33
CA ARG A 123 16.35 -8.38 13.20
C ARG A 123 16.60 -9.40 12.10
N ARG A 124 17.86 -9.69 11.83
CA ARG A 124 18.20 -10.59 10.74
C ARG A 124 17.67 -12.00 10.99
N ALA A 125 17.97 -12.52 12.19
CA ALA A 125 17.56 -13.89 12.52
C ALA A 125 16.04 -14.02 12.55
N GLY A 126 15.37 -13.05 13.19
CA GLY A 126 13.91 -13.06 13.23
C GLY A 126 13.30 -12.95 11.86
N SER A 127 13.82 -12.06 11.02
CA SER A 127 13.33 -11.87 9.67
C SER A 127 13.45 -13.14 8.84
N GLU A 128 14.61 -13.78 8.91
CA GLU A 128 14.83 -15.01 8.14
C GLU A 128 13.90 -16.12 8.58
N THR A 129 13.69 -16.26 9.89
CA THR A 129 12.78 -17.27 10.41
C THR A 129 11.37 -17.05 9.89
N LEU A 130 10.89 -15.81 9.95
CA LEU A 130 9.55 -15.48 9.49
C LEU A 130 9.40 -15.71 7.99
N LYS A 131 10.41 -15.35 7.22
CA LYS A 131 10.36 -15.57 5.78
C LYS A 131 10.32 -17.06 5.44
N ARG A 132 11.07 -17.87 6.18
CA ARG A 132 10.99 -19.33 5.98
C ARG A 132 9.59 -19.85 6.25
N LEU A 133 8.97 -19.38 7.33
CA LEU A 133 7.61 -19.81 7.64
C LEU A 133 6.64 -19.45 6.53
N LEU A 134 6.80 -18.27 5.94
CA LEU A 134 5.94 -17.85 4.84
C LEU A 134 6.13 -18.70 3.59
N HIS A 135 7.35 -19.18 3.36
CA HIS A 135 7.64 -19.98 2.17
C HIS A 135 7.29 -21.46 2.32
N ARG A 136 7.01 -21.91 3.54
CA ARG A 136 6.71 -23.31 3.77
C ARG A 136 5.32 -23.72 3.30
N GLY A 137 4.40 -22.77 3.32
CA GLY A 137 3.05 -23.04 2.89
C GLY A 137 2.96 -23.02 1.39
#